data_d9ef8b5935751ba0cb8d65f9c2453f60
#
_entry.id   d9ef8b5935751ba0cb8d65f9c2453f60
#
_cell.length_a   1.000
_cell.length_b   1.000
_cell.length_c   1.000
_cell.angle_alpha   90.00
_cell.angle_beta   90.00
_cell.angle_gamma   90.00
#
_symmetry.space_group_name_H-M   'P 1'
#
loop_
_entity.id
_entity.type
_entity.pdbx_description
1 polymer ?
#
loop_
_entity_poly.entity_id
_entity_poly.type
_entity_poly.pdbx_seq_one_letter_code
_entity_poly.pdbx_strand_id
1 'polypeptide(L)'
;AKSFVHQYEYQPGLVYGMTRYNFQYISDTWRSDINWKMEDILVVTIDIEVASENGFPKVEDSIEELLSITVKNHQSKQIVVFGVGDYTNSREDVHYVKCVSEDELLEKFLKFWETHKPDVITGWNSKFYDLPYIVHRIKYRLGEDEVKRLSVWKTVYKDSVYIQGKEHICYNVFGLEQLDYLDLYRKFTYSAQESYRLDHIAFVELGERKDPNPY
;
A
#
# COMPACT_ATOMS: atom_id res chain seq x y z
N ALA A 1 20.97 15.34 -15.81
CA ALA A 1 21.79 14.20 -15.42
C ALA A 1 21.07 12.87 -15.68
N LYS A 2 19.85 12.64 -15.15
CA LYS A 2 19.13 11.34 -15.24
C LYS A 2 18.95 10.87 -16.68
N SER A 3 18.47 11.70 -17.60
CA SER A 3 18.28 11.34 -19.02
C SER A 3 19.59 11.04 -19.73
N PHE A 4 20.66 11.78 -19.41
CA PHE A 4 22.00 11.53 -19.94
C PHE A 4 22.54 10.16 -19.47
N VAL A 5 22.44 9.88 -18.15
CA VAL A 5 22.85 8.57 -17.61
C VAL A 5 22.07 7.45 -18.27
N HIS A 6 20.74 7.53 -18.34
CA HIS A 6 19.91 6.51 -18.98
C HIS A 6 20.24 6.29 -20.46
N GLN A 7 20.56 7.35 -21.17
CA GLN A 7 20.91 7.25 -22.59
C GLN A 7 22.28 6.61 -22.84
N TYR A 8 23.24 6.81 -21.94
CA TYR A 8 24.65 6.47 -22.16
C TYR A 8 25.24 5.47 -21.17
N GLU A 9 24.47 4.94 -20.22
CA GLU A 9 24.97 4.05 -19.14
C GLU A 9 25.62 2.75 -19.66
N TYR A 10 25.23 2.32 -20.85
CA TYR A 10 25.80 1.12 -21.50
C TYR A 10 26.90 1.45 -22.50
N GLN A 11 27.28 2.71 -22.66
CA GLN A 11 28.35 3.11 -23.58
C GLN A 11 29.67 3.32 -22.82
N PRO A 12 30.69 2.48 -23.04
CA PRO A 12 31.98 2.60 -22.36
C PRO A 12 32.59 3.98 -22.60
N GLY A 13 33.05 4.62 -21.53
CA GLY A 13 33.75 5.90 -21.62
C GLY A 13 32.88 7.14 -21.53
N LEU A 14 31.55 7.02 -21.50
CA LEU A 14 30.65 8.18 -21.37
C LEU A 14 30.04 8.32 -19.96
N VAL A 15 29.80 7.20 -19.30
CA VAL A 15 29.33 7.19 -17.91
C VAL A 15 30.23 6.27 -17.09
N TYR A 16 30.78 6.78 -16.00
CA TYR A 16 31.66 6.04 -15.10
C TYR A 16 31.08 6.00 -13.67
N GLY A 17 31.41 4.93 -12.96
CA GLY A 17 31.06 4.77 -11.54
C GLY A 17 29.63 4.34 -11.33
N MET A 18 29.09 4.68 -10.16
CA MET A 18 27.75 4.29 -9.76
C MET A 18 26.70 5.18 -10.44
N THR A 19 25.81 4.57 -11.21
CA THR A 19 24.71 5.26 -11.89
C THR A 19 23.53 5.59 -10.94
N ARG A 20 23.48 4.95 -9.78
CA ARG A 20 22.49 5.21 -8.72
C ARG A 20 22.92 6.39 -7.86
N TYR A 21 22.84 7.58 -8.38
CA TYR A 21 23.33 8.81 -7.77
C TYR A 21 22.62 9.20 -6.46
N ASN A 22 21.42 8.68 -6.19
CA ASN A 22 20.78 8.82 -4.89
C ASN A 22 21.59 8.11 -3.77
N PHE A 23 22.10 6.92 -4.01
CA PHE A 23 22.96 6.23 -3.06
C PHE A 23 24.32 6.94 -2.93
N GLN A 24 24.86 7.45 -4.04
CA GLN A 24 26.06 8.25 -4.00
C GLN A 24 25.87 9.50 -3.14
N TYR A 25 24.75 10.23 -3.33
CA TYR A 25 24.44 11.39 -2.51
C TYR A 25 24.33 11.05 -1.02
N ILE A 26 23.67 9.94 -0.68
CA ILE A 26 23.56 9.46 0.72
C ILE A 26 24.98 9.17 1.27
N SER A 27 25.80 8.41 0.54
CA SER A 27 27.17 8.07 0.96
C SER A 27 28.06 9.31 1.12
N ASP A 28 27.95 10.30 0.25
CA ASP A 28 28.75 11.53 0.32
C ASP A 28 28.31 12.46 1.46
N THR A 29 27.01 12.46 1.77
CA THR A 29 26.42 13.31 2.82
C THR A 29 26.61 12.71 4.21
N TRP A 30 26.43 11.42 4.33
CA TRP A 30 26.57 10.67 5.59
C TRP A 30 27.71 9.65 5.47
N ARG A 31 28.91 10.10 5.77
CA ARG A 31 30.16 9.29 5.64
C ARG A 31 30.40 8.30 6.76
N SER A 32 29.64 8.41 7.83
CA SER A 32 29.62 7.45 8.96
C SER A 32 28.37 6.61 8.93
N ASP A 33 28.30 5.58 9.76
CA ASP A 33 27.11 4.78 9.95
C ASP A 33 25.91 5.66 10.31
N ILE A 34 24.81 5.45 9.63
CA ILE A 34 23.54 6.11 9.95
C ILE A 34 22.94 5.38 11.13
N ASN A 35 22.91 6.02 12.29
CA ASN A 35 22.21 5.50 13.45
C ASN A 35 20.70 5.64 13.22
N TRP A 36 20.04 4.52 13.07
CA TRP A 36 18.59 4.44 12.95
C TRP A 36 18.04 3.40 13.92
N LYS A 37 16.79 3.55 14.30
CA LYS A 37 16.06 2.59 15.12
C LYS A 37 14.80 2.15 14.40
N MET A 38 14.35 0.94 14.66
CA MET A 38 13.10 0.44 14.08
C MET A 38 11.89 1.30 14.45
N GLU A 39 11.94 1.95 15.63
CA GLU A 39 10.91 2.87 16.09
C GLU A 39 10.81 4.16 15.24
N ASP A 40 11.86 4.50 14.49
CA ASP A 40 11.86 5.66 13.59
C ASP A 40 11.12 5.39 12.27
N ILE A 41 10.80 4.12 11.98
CA ILE A 41 10.14 3.70 10.74
C ILE A 41 8.67 3.39 11.02
N LEU A 42 7.76 4.20 10.48
CA LEU A 42 6.33 3.99 10.62
C LEU A 42 5.82 2.95 9.63
N VAL A 43 5.55 1.75 10.15
CA VAL A 43 4.95 0.65 9.37
C VAL A 43 3.45 0.59 9.63
N VAL A 44 2.67 0.56 8.56
CA VAL A 44 1.21 0.39 8.65
C VAL A 44 0.73 -0.78 7.80
N THR A 45 -0.26 -1.52 8.31
CA THR A 45 -1.07 -2.43 7.47
C THR A 45 -2.29 -1.68 6.97
N ILE A 46 -2.61 -1.86 5.70
CA ILE A 46 -3.85 -1.37 5.10
C ILE A 46 -4.71 -2.54 4.63
N ASP A 47 -6.02 -2.37 4.72
CA ASP A 47 -7.03 -3.28 4.20
C ASP A 47 -8.28 -2.49 3.84
N ILE A 48 -9.02 -2.91 2.80
CA ILE A 48 -10.24 -2.24 2.34
C ILE A 48 -11.41 -3.20 2.26
N GLU A 49 -12.61 -2.66 2.48
CA GLU A 49 -13.85 -3.34 2.14
C GLU A 49 -14.57 -2.56 1.05
N VAL A 50 -15.04 -3.28 0.06
CA VAL A 50 -15.67 -2.73 -1.14
C VAL A 50 -17.06 -3.32 -1.31
N ALA A 51 -18.01 -2.52 -1.75
CA ALA A 51 -19.34 -3.02 -2.13
C ALA A 51 -19.21 -4.09 -3.23
N SER A 52 -20.06 -5.10 -3.19
CA SER A 52 -19.99 -6.26 -4.11
C SER A 52 -21.33 -6.62 -4.71
N GLU A 53 -22.11 -5.61 -5.12
CA GLU A 53 -23.44 -5.81 -5.69
C GLU A 53 -23.41 -6.60 -7.01
N ASN A 54 -22.34 -6.45 -7.80
CA ASN A 54 -22.19 -7.07 -9.12
C ASN A 54 -21.13 -8.18 -9.16
N GLY A 55 -20.83 -8.80 -8.02
CA GLY A 55 -19.79 -9.83 -7.88
C GLY A 55 -18.49 -9.27 -7.33
N PHE A 56 -17.38 -10.03 -7.45
CA PHE A 56 -16.09 -9.62 -6.88
C PHE A 56 -15.55 -8.35 -7.59
N PRO A 57 -15.30 -7.26 -6.83
CA PRO A 57 -14.86 -5.99 -7.41
C PRO A 57 -13.48 -6.13 -8.05
N LYS A 58 -13.36 -5.66 -9.30
CA LYS A 58 -12.10 -5.67 -10.04
C LYS A 58 -11.40 -4.32 -9.92
N VAL A 59 -10.09 -4.37 -9.76
CA VAL A 59 -9.24 -3.17 -9.70
C VAL A 59 -9.29 -2.38 -11.00
N GLU A 60 -9.34 -3.07 -12.13
CA GLU A 60 -9.34 -2.46 -13.46
C GLU A 60 -10.54 -1.51 -13.67
N ASP A 61 -11.68 -1.90 -13.14
CA ASP A 61 -12.93 -1.14 -13.29
C ASP A 61 -13.16 -0.19 -12.10
N SER A 62 -12.84 -0.64 -10.87
CA SER A 62 -13.03 0.07 -9.59
C SER A 62 -14.37 0.82 -9.49
N ILE A 63 -15.46 0.19 -9.96
CA ILE A 63 -16.77 0.82 -10.06
C ILE A 63 -17.45 0.90 -8.68
N GLU A 64 -17.31 -0.17 -7.90
CA GLU A 64 -17.99 -0.30 -6.62
C GLU A 64 -17.39 0.64 -5.55
N GLU A 65 -18.23 1.10 -4.64
CA GLU A 65 -17.83 2.04 -3.61
C GLU A 65 -16.95 1.40 -2.53
N LEU A 66 -15.99 2.17 -2.02
CA LEU A 66 -15.28 1.82 -0.80
C LEU A 66 -16.22 1.98 0.41
N LEU A 67 -16.43 0.89 1.13
CA LEU A 67 -17.23 0.86 2.36
C LEU A 67 -16.37 1.19 3.58
N SER A 68 -15.12 0.71 3.58
CA SER A 68 -14.16 1.06 4.62
C SER A 68 -12.71 1.02 4.15
N ILE A 69 -11.87 1.80 4.84
CA ILE A 69 -10.40 1.70 4.79
C ILE A 69 -9.91 1.51 6.22
N THR A 70 -9.19 0.45 6.46
CA THR A 70 -8.58 0.12 7.75
C THR A 70 -7.09 0.35 7.71
N VAL A 71 -6.55 1.07 8.70
CA VAL A 71 -5.10 1.31 8.84
C VAL A 71 -4.68 0.89 10.25
N LYS A 72 -3.79 -0.10 10.36
CA LYS A 72 -3.19 -0.53 11.62
C LYS A 72 -1.76 -0.07 11.73
N ASN A 73 -1.45 0.68 12.77
CA ASN A 73 -0.07 1.06 13.11
C ASN A 73 0.63 -0.07 13.86
N HIS A 74 1.78 -0.53 13.35
CA HIS A 74 2.52 -1.66 13.93
C HIS A 74 3.22 -1.32 15.24
N GLN A 75 3.57 -0.06 15.46
CA GLN A 75 4.24 0.39 16.68
C GLN A 75 3.25 0.56 17.83
N SER A 76 2.24 1.41 17.65
CA SER A 76 1.23 1.70 18.68
C SER A 76 0.18 0.60 18.83
N LYS A 77 0.06 -0.31 17.85
CA LYS A 77 -0.98 -1.35 17.72
C LYS A 77 -2.39 -0.78 17.51
N GLN A 78 -2.53 0.54 17.43
CA GLN A 78 -3.82 1.19 17.19
C GLN A 78 -4.30 0.95 15.76
N ILE A 79 -5.60 0.77 15.63
CA ILE A 79 -6.30 0.57 14.36
C ILE A 79 -7.24 1.75 14.14
N VAL A 80 -7.16 2.38 12.98
CA VAL A 80 -8.11 3.39 12.55
C VAL A 80 -8.93 2.83 11.39
N VAL A 81 -10.24 2.90 11.50
CA VAL A 81 -11.17 2.45 10.46
C VAL A 81 -11.98 3.64 9.99
N PHE A 82 -11.80 4.03 8.74
CA PHE A 82 -12.68 4.97 8.07
C PHE A 82 -13.81 4.17 7.44
N GLY A 83 -15.05 4.40 7.83
CA GLY A 83 -16.17 3.59 7.33
C GLY A 83 -17.41 4.42 7.03
N VAL A 84 -18.16 4.01 6.00
CA VAL A 84 -19.44 4.61 5.66
C VAL A 84 -20.53 4.00 6.53
N GLY A 85 -21.29 4.85 7.22
CA GLY A 85 -22.40 4.42 8.07
C GLY A 85 -22.02 4.25 9.55
N ASP A 86 -22.96 3.66 10.30
CA ASP A 86 -22.82 3.48 11.75
C ASP A 86 -22.15 2.13 12.07
N TYR A 87 -21.20 2.17 12.97
CA TYR A 87 -20.58 1.00 13.54
C TYR A 87 -20.35 1.19 15.03
N THR A 88 -20.75 0.20 15.83
CA THR A 88 -20.49 0.18 17.26
C THR A 88 -19.26 -0.66 17.57
N ASN A 89 -18.22 -0.01 18.01
CA ASN A 89 -16.96 -0.67 18.35
C ASN A 89 -16.87 -0.95 19.85
N SER A 90 -16.49 -2.18 20.20
CA SER A 90 -16.24 -2.60 21.60
C SER A 90 -14.77 -2.74 21.95
N ARG A 91 -13.85 -2.53 20.99
CA ARG A 91 -12.40 -2.68 21.16
C ARG A 91 -11.75 -1.32 21.44
N GLU A 92 -10.93 -1.25 22.49
CA GLU A 92 -10.20 -0.03 22.87
C GLU A 92 -9.07 0.35 21.90
N ASP A 93 -8.51 -0.63 21.18
CA ASP A 93 -7.45 -0.44 20.19
C ASP A 93 -7.95 -0.01 18.80
N VAL A 94 -9.28 0.06 18.61
CA VAL A 94 -9.90 0.44 17.33
C VAL A 94 -10.58 1.81 17.46
N HIS A 95 -10.19 2.73 16.59
CA HIS A 95 -10.83 4.03 16.44
C HIS A 95 -11.64 4.06 15.13
N TYR A 96 -12.96 4.06 15.26
CA TYR A 96 -13.85 4.16 14.09
C TYR A 96 -14.16 5.62 13.77
N VAL A 97 -13.85 6.00 12.53
CA VAL A 97 -14.13 7.32 11.95
C VAL A 97 -15.34 7.20 11.04
N LYS A 98 -16.52 7.51 11.58
CA LYS A 98 -17.75 7.51 10.78
C LYS A 98 -17.69 8.53 9.65
N CYS A 99 -18.09 8.11 8.45
CA CYS A 99 -18.26 8.91 7.26
C CYS A 99 -19.68 8.77 6.74
N VAL A 100 -20.22 9.84 6.15
CA VAL A 100 -21.58 9.84 5.58
C VAL A 100 -21.61 9.42 4.10
N SER A 101 -20.43 9.40 3.46
CA SER A 101 -20.25 9.02 2.06
C SER A 101 -18.82 8.56 1.80
N GLU A 102 -18.60 7.93 0.65
CA GLU A 102 -17.26 7.58 0.17
C GLU A 102 -16.36 8.80 -0.01
N ASP A 103 -16.88 9.91 -0.50
CA ASP A 103 -16.09 11.14 -0.68
C ASP A 103 -15.54 11.65 0.66
N GLU A 104 -16.37 11.65 1.70
CA GLU A 104 -15.92 12.01 3.05
C GLU A 104 -14.92 11.01 3.61
N LEU A 105 -15.12 9.71 3.34
CA LEU A 105 -14.19 8.64 3.74
C LEU A 105 -12.81 8.89 3.12
N LEU A 106 -12.75 9.11 1.81
CA LEU A 106 -11.51 9.35 1.08
C LEU A 106 -10.81 10.64 1.55
N GLU A 107 -11.55 11.72 1.77
CA GLU A 107 -11.00 12.98 2.28
C GLU A 107 -10.42 12.84 3.70
N LYS A 108 -11.14 12.19 4.61
CA LYS A 108 -10.66 11.93 5.97
C LYS A 108 -9.44 11.02 5.98
N PHE A 109 -9.45 9.97 5.14
CA PHE A 109 -8.32 9.08 4.95
C PHE A 109 -7.09 9.83 4.44
N LEU A 110 -7.22 10.64 3.38
CA LEU A 110 -6.11 11.42 2.82
C LEU A 110 -5.55 12.42 3.85
N LYS A 111 -6.41 13.08 4.63
CA LYS A 111 -5.97 14.00 5.69
C LYS A 111 -5.19 13.25 6.79
N PHE A 112 -5.67 12.08 7.19
CA PHE A 112 -4.97 11.21 8.13
C PHE A 112 -3.61 10.78 7.57
N TRP A 113 -3.57 10.35 6.31
CA TRP A 113 -2.38 9.89 5.61
C TRP A 113 -1.31 10.99 5.51
N GLU A 114 -1.69 12.20 5.11
CA GLU A 114 -0.79 13.36 5.04
C GLU A 114 -0.24 13.76 6.42
N THR A 115 -0.98 13.51 7.49
CA THR A 115 -0.55 13.81 8.85
C THR A 115 0.45 12.79 9.38
N HIS A 116 0.19 11.51 9.15
CA HIS A 116 0.98 10.41 9.72
C HIS A 116 2.17 10.00 8.86
N LYS A 117 2.08 10.16 7.54
CA LYS A 117 3.18 9.93 6.56
C LYS A 117 3.89 8.59 6.80
N PRO A 118 3.21 7.44 6.63
CA PRO A 118 3.85 6.15 6.84
C PRO A 118 5.03 5.96 5.89
N ASP A 119 6.08 5.29 6.37
CA ASP A 119 7.26 4.94 5.58
C ASP A 119 7.05 3.63 4.83
N VAL A 120 6.35 2.69 5.45
CA VAL A 120 6.09 1.36 4.91
C VAL A 120 4.61 1.03 5.00
N ILE A 121 4.05 0.59 3.88
CA ILE A 121 2.73 -0.02 3.79
C ILE A 121 2.86 -1.53 3.58
N THR A 122 2.06 -2.30 4.29
CA THR A 122 1.92 -3.73 4.11
C THR A 122 0.45 -4.14 4.12
N GLY A 123 0.16 -5.36 3.71
CA GLY A 123 -1.16 -5.95 3.66
C GLY A 123 -1.09 -7.26 2.88
N TRP A 124 -2.20 -7.97 2.76
CA TRP A 124 -2.27 -9.19 1.98
C TRP A 124 -2.75 -8.92 0.56
N ASN A 125 -1.87 -8.97 -0.42
CA ASN A 125 -2.11 -8.58 -1.82
C ASN A 125 -2.41 -7.07 -2.01
N SER A 126 -2.02 -6.26 -1.04
CA SER A 126 -2.33 -4.82 -1.01
C SER A 126 -1.70 -4.04 -2.16
N LYS A 127 -0.56 -4.50 -2.68
CA LYS A 127 0.12 -3.92 -3.84
C LYS A 127 -0.69 -3.98 -5.12
N PHE A 128 -1.46 -5.07 -5.32
CA PHE A 128 -2.22 -5.31 -6.55
C PHE A 128 -3.73 -5.17 -6.37
N TYR A 129 -4.21 -4.96 -5.14
CA TYR A 129 -5.64 -4.78 -4.88
C TYR A 129 -5.93 -3.49 -4.11
N ASP A 130 -5.60 -3.42 -2.82
CA ASP A 130 -6.03 -2.32 -1.94
C ASP A 130 -5.53 -0.95 -2.42
N LEU A 131 -4.22 -0.81 -2.60
CA LEU A 131 -3.64 0.47 -3.00
C LEU A 131 -4.09 0.92 -4.40
N PRO A 132 -4.07 0.08 -5.45
CA PRO A 132 -4.62 0.46 -6.75
C PRO A 132 -6.11 0.82 -6.69
N TYR A 133 -6.90 0.09 -5.90
CA TYR A 133 -8.33 0.38 -5.74
C TYR A 133 -8.55 1.76 -5.11
N ILE A 134 -7.87 2.05 -4.01
CA ILE A 134 -7.90 3.38 -3.36
C ILE A 134 -7.49 4.48 -4.35
N VAL A 135 -6.40 4.30 -5.10
CA VAL A 135 -5.93 5.28 -6.09
C VAL A 135 -7.00 5.54 -7.15
N HIS A 136 -7.64 4.49 -7.68
CA HIS A 136 -8.69 4.63 -8.69
C HIS A 136 -9.93 5.34 -8.12
N ARG A 137 -10.34 5.01 -6.89
CA ARG A 137 -11.49 5.69 -6.25
C ARG A 137 -11.19 7.16 -5.95
N ILE A 138 -9.98 7.49 -5.49
CA ILE A 138 -9.56 8.89 -5.31
C ILE A 138 -9.64 9.64 -6.64
N LYS A 139 -9.07 9.08 -7.71
CA LYS A 139 -9.14 9.69 -9.06
C LYS A 139 -10.57 9.94 -9.52
N TYR A 140 -11.42 8.94 -9.35
CA TYR A 140 -12.80 8.97 -9.81
C TYR A 140 -13.67 9.94 -9.00
N ARG A 141 -13.52 9.93 -7.66
CA ARG A 141 -14.37 10.69 -6.75
C ARG A 141 -13.89 12.11 -6.47
N LEU A 142 -12.58 12.26 -6.28
CA LEU A 142 -11.97 13.53 -5.84
C LEU A 142 -11.16 14.21 -6.93
N GLY A 143 -10.69 13.46 -7.93
CA GLY A 143 -9.89 13.97 -9.05
C GLY A 143 -8.44 13.47 -9.07
N GLU A 144 -7.82 13.56 -10.24
CA GLU A 144 -6.47 13.03 -10.50
C GLU A 144 -5.39 13.64 -9.60
N ASP A 145 -5.50 14.95 -9.30
CA ASP A 145 -4.50 15.66 -8.50
C ASP A 145 -4.50 15.23 -7.03
N GLU A 146 -5.63 14.77 -6.50
CA GLU A 146 -5.77 14.34 -5.11
C GLU A 146 -4.98 13.07 -4.81
N VAL A 147 -4.71 12.22 -5.81
CA VAL A 147 -3.85 11.04 -5.68
C VAL A 147 -2.45 11.39 -5.18
N LYS A 148 -1.95 12.56 -5.54
CA LYS A 148 -0.62 13.04 -5.13
C LYS A 148 -0.48 13.20 -3.62
N ARG A 149 -1.61 13.31 -2.90
CA ARG A 149 -1.63 13.41 -1.42
C ARG A 149 -1.17 12.13 -0.73
N LEU A 150 -1.22 10.99 -1.41
CA LEU A 150 -0.67 9.73 -0.89
C LEU A 150 0.86 9.77 -0.76
N SER A 151 1.55 10.63 -1.52
CA SER A 151 3.00 10.76 -1.52
C SER A 151 3.46 12.00 -0.76
N VAL A 152 4.42 11.84 0.14
CA VAL A 152 5.08 12.98 0.82
C VAL A 152 5.77 13.94 -0.16
N TRP A 153 6.15 13.44 -1.35
CA TRP A 153 6.78 14.21 -2.40
C TRP A 153 5.83 14.55 -3.55
N LYS A 154 4.52 14.34 -3.34
CA LYS A 154 3.47 14.62 -4.35
C LYS A 154 3.70 13.92 -5.69
N THR A 155 4.30 12.73 -5.64
CA THR A 155 4.66 11.95 -6.82
C THR A 155 4.12 10.53 -6.70
N VAL A 156 3.13 10.23 -7.53
CA VAL A 156 2.53 8.91 -7.69
C VAL A 156 2.45 8.60 -9.17
N TYR A 157 2.88 7.43 -9.60
CA TYR A 157 2.73 7.01 -10.98
C TYR A 157 2.31 5.55 -11.08
N LYS A 158 1.52 5.28 -12.11
CA LYS A 158 1.07 3.94 -12.47
C LYS A 158 2.24 3.13 -13.01
N ASP A 159 2.31 1.88 -12.59
CA ASP A 159 3.25 0.87 -13.08
C ASP A 159 2.51 -0.44 -13.30
N SER A 160 3.15 -1.40 -13.94
CA SER A 160 2.59 -2.74 -14.11
C SER A 160 3.66 -3.82 -13.97
N VAL A 161 3.24 -4.96 -13.47
CA VAL A 161 4.10 -6.14 -13.30
C VAL A 161 3.44 -7.32 -14.00
N TYR A 162 4.23 -8.06 -14.80
CA TYR A 162 3.77 -9.30 -15.40
C TYR A 162 4.02 -10.49 -14.49
N ILE A 163 2.96 -11.14 -14.03
CA ILE A 163 3.01 -12.33 -13.19
C ILE A 163 2.27 -13.44 -13.92
N GLN A 164 2.96 -14.55 -14.20
CA GLN A 164 2.41 -15.72 -14.91
C GLN A 164 1.72 -15.35 -16.24
N GLY A 165 2.28 -14.39 -16.97
CA GLY A 165 1.77 -13.96 -18.29
C GLY A 165 0.57 -13.00 -18.21
N LYS A 166 0.12 -12.61 -17.02
CA LYS A 166 -0.94 -11.62 -16.82
C LYS A 166 -0.35 -10.31 -16.29
N GLU A 167 -0.78 -9.19 -16.88
CA GLU A 167 -0.44 -7.86 -16.40
C GLU A 167 -1.23 -7.53 -15.13
N HIS A 168 -0.52 -7.05 -14.12
CA HIS A 168 -1.09 -6.54 -12.87
C HIS A 168 -0.71 -5.07 -12.70
N ILE A 169 -1.73 -4.23 -12.55
CA ILE A 169 -1.54 -2.80 -12.29
C ILE A 169 -1.08 -2.61 -10.84
N CYS A 170 -0.09 -1.75 -10.66
CA CYS A 170 0.34 -1.27 -9.35
C CYS A 170 0.67 0.23 -9.42
N TYR A 171 0.92 0.84 -8.27
CA TYR A 171 1.27 2.24 -8.18
C TYR A 171 2.53 2.43 -7.35
N ASN A 172 3.47 3.21 -7.88
CA ASN A 172 4.64 3.64 -7.13
C ASN A 172 4.32 4.99 -6.47
N VAL A 173 4.32 5.00 -5.14
CA VAL A 173 4.10 6.18 -4.30
C VAL A 173 5.45 6.59 -3.73
N PHE A 174 6.01 7.71 -4.19
CA PHE A 174 7.32 8.15 -3.71
C PHE A 174 7.31 8.51 -2.23
N GLY A 175 8.28 7.96 -1.50
CA GLY A 175 8.40 8.12 -0.06
C GLY A 175 7.57 7.12 0.75
N LEU A 176 6.98 6.12 0.09
CA LEU A 176 6.26 5.01 0.69
C LEU A 176 6.78 3.70 0.11
N GLU A 177 7.36 2.85 0.92
CA GLU A 177 7.77 1.50 0.51
C GLU A 177 6.60 0.53 0.65
N GLN A 178 6.40 -0.33 -0.35
CA GLN A 178 5.33 -1.32 -0.37
C GLN A 178 5.92 -2.71 -0.14
N LEU A 179 5.71 -3.24 1.05
CA LEU A 179 6.11 -4.61 1.43
C LEU A 179 4.86 -5.48 1.53
N ASP A 180 4.36 -5.94 0.39
CA ASP A 180 3.20 -6.83 0.32
C ASP A 180 3.50 -8.16 1.04
N TYR A 181 2.67 -8.50 2.03
CA TYR A 181 2.90 -9.68 2.85
C TYR A 181 2.72 -10.98 2.06
N LEU A 182 1.86 -10.99 1.05
CA LEU A 182 1.72 -12.15 0.14
C LEU A 182 3.00 -12.39 -0.65
N ASP A 183 3.64 -11.33 -1.16
CA ASP A 183 4.91 -11.44 -1.87
C ASP A 183 6.03 -11.93 -0.96
N LEU A 184 6.08 -11.38 0.27
CA LEU A 184 7.03 -11.82 1.30
C LEU A 184 6.81 -13.29 1.68
N TYR A 185 5.55 -13.68 1.91
CA TYR A 185 5.19 -15.05 2.24
C TYR A 185 5.67 -16.02 1.14
N ARG A 186 5.33 -15.75 -0.12
CA ARG A 186 5.78 -16.58 -1.26
C ARG A 186 7.30 -16.67 -1.39
N LYS A 187 8.00 -15.59 -1.10
CA LYS A 187 9.46 -15.51 -1.23
C LYS A 187 10.19 -16.28 -0.14
N PHE A 188 9.66 -16.30 1.08
CA PHE A 188 10.31 -16.87 2.26
C PHE A 188 9.71 -18.19 2.72
N THR A 189 8.65 -18.70 2.08
CA THR A 189 8.07 -20.01 2.35
C THR A 189 8.63 -21.04 1.38
N TYR A 190 9.19 -22.14 1.90
CA TYR A 190 9.86 -23.17 1.09
C TYR A 190 8.91 -24.15 0.40
N SER A 191 7.68 -24.26 0.87
CA SER A 191 6.67 -25.17 0.31
C SER A 191 5.57 -24.38 -0.42
N ALA A 192 5.25 -24.85 -1.63
CA ALA A 192 4.11 -24.30 -2.36
C ALA A 192 2.80 -24.64 -1.63
N GLN A 193 1.87 -23.70 -1.60
CA GLN A 193 0.56 -23.86 -0.99
C GLN A 193 -0.50 -24.15 -2.06
N GLU A 194 -1.53 -24.91 -1.70
CA GLU A 194 -2.68 -25.20 -2.58
C GLU A 194 -3.46 -23.92 -2.95
N SER A 195 -3.50 -22.97 -2.03
CA SER A 195 -4.13 -21.66 -2.22
C SER A 195 -3.36 -20.60 -1.45
N TYR A 196 -3.24 -19.40 -2.06
CA TYR A 196 -2.65 -18.21 -1.43
C TYR A 196 -3.71 -17.20 -0.96
N ARG A 197 -4.96 -17.64 -0.79
CA ARG A 197 -5.98 -16.83 -0.13
C ARG A 197 -5.64 -16.68 1.35
N LEU A 198 -5.87 -15.49 1.90
CA LEU A 198 -5.52 -15.17 3.30
C LEU A 198 -6.14 -16.18 4.28
N ASP A 199 -7.43 -16.54 4.09
CA ASP A 199 -8.12 -17.53 4.93
C ASP A 199 -7.42 -18.89 4.94
N HIS A 200 -6.96 -19.37 3.77
CA HIS A 200 -6.25 -20.64 3.66
C HIS A 200 -4.90 -20.57 4.35
N ILE A 201 -4.13 -19.51 4.10
CA ILE A 201 -2.80 -19.35 4.69
C ILE A 201 -2.89 -19.14 6.21
N ALA A 202 -3.87 -18.37 6.69
CA ALA A 202 -4.11 -18.21 8.12
C ALA A 202 -4.44 -19.56 8.79
N PHE A 203 -5.21 -20.40 8.13
CA PHE A 203 -5.50 -21.76 8.63
C PHE A 203 -4.25 -22.65 8.65
N VAL A 204 -3.43 -22.61 7.59
CA VAL A 204 -2.20 -23.43 7.51
C VAL A 204 -1.17 -23.01 8.56
N GLU A 205 -0.96 -21.70 8.74
CA GLU A 205 0.11 -21.18 9.58
C GLU A 205 -0.32 -20.98 11.06
N LEU A 206 -1.58 -20.61 11.30
CA LEU A 206 -2.06 -20.23 12.63
C LEU A 206 -3.17 -21.13 13.17
N GLY A 207 -3.76 -21.98 12.33
CA GLY A 207 -4.95 -22.77 12.68
C GLY A 207 -6.23 -21.95 12.74
N GLU A 208 -6.19 -20.68 12.30
CA GLU A 208 -7.30 -19.75 12.35
C GLU A 208 -7.95 -19.58 10.97
N ARG A 209 -9.24 -19.30 10.95
CA ARG A 209 -9.99 -18.96 9.74
C ARG A 209 -10.68 -17.60 9.91
N LYS A 210 -11.08 -17.03 8.79
CA LYS A 210 -12.00 -15.87 8.83
C LYS A 210 -13.26 -16.26 9.60
N ASP A 211 -13.76 -15.33 10.40
CA ASP A 211 -15.07 -15.50 11.02
C ASP A 211 -16.14 -15.78 9.93
N PRO A 212 -17.12 -16.67 10.21
CA PRO A 212 -18.21 -16.88 9.27
C PRO A 212 -18.85 -15.52 8.97
N ASN A 213 -18.92 -15.22 7.67
CA ASN A 213 -19.39 -13.92 7.20
C ASN A 213 -20.78 -13.62 7.80
N PRO A 214 -20.95 -12.55 8.57
CA PRO A 214 -22.21 -12.19 9.18
C PRO A 214 -23.21 -11.54 8.22
N TYR A 215 -22.86 -11.40 6.93
CA TYR A 215 -23.67 -10.76 5.90
C TYR A 215 -24.39 -11.78 5.04
#